data_738a14a03fd38625f4a7c390d476c35a
#
_entry.id   738a14a03fd38625f4a7c390d476c35a
#
_cell.length_a   1.000
_cell.length_b   1.000
_cell.length_c   1.000
_cell.angle_alpha   90.00
_cell.angle_beta   90.00
_cell.angle_gamma   90.00
#
_symmetry.space_group_name_H-M   'P 1'
#
loop_
_entity.id
_entity.type
_entity.pdbx_description
1 polymer ?
#
loop_
_entity_poly.entity_id
_entity_poly.type
_entity_poly.pdbx_seq_one_letter_code
_entity_poly.pdbx_strand_id
1 'polypeptide(L)'
;FRRVLFRSLYRFYREKLKPQGKVYLFFDEIQNVDGWERFVNSHSQDFVEESELFISGSNSKMLSSELATLLSGRYVEFHIFPYSYAEYLQLMQQPAGRASYLAYLQKGGLPELYNLPTVESEKQYVASVKDTILLRDIVKRKPVRDVRLLDDIFIYLVNNASNLFSVQHIVNFFKSDRKSVV
;
A
#
# COMPACT_ATOMS: atom_id res chain seq x y z
N PHE A 1 21.23 -15.56 0.39
CA PHE A 1 21.91 -14.54 -0.46
C PHE A 1 21.37 -13.12 -0.19
N ARG A 2 20.06 -12.88 -0.13
CA ARG A 2 19.45 -11.54 0.07
C ARG A 2 19.76 -10.92 1.44
N ARG A 3 19.86 -11.71 2.52
CA ARG A 3 20.15 -11.22 3.89
C ARG A 3 21.51 -10.55 4.05
N VAL A 4 22.51 -11.06 3.34
CA VAL A 4 23.88 -10.53 3.37
C VAL A 4 23.96 -9.22 2.59
N LEU A 5 23.17 -9.10 1.51
CA LEU A 5 23.21 -7.97 0.59
C LEU A 5 22.79 -6.65 1.25
N PHE A 6 21.75 -6.66 2.10
CA PHE A 6 21.20 -5.45 2.70
C PHE A 6 22.17 -4.79 3.71
N ARG A 7 22.72 -5.59 4.63
CA ARG A 7 23.76 -5.11 5.56
C ARG A 7 25.04 -4.69 4.84
N SER A 8 25.43 -5.43 3.81
CA SER A 8 26.60 -5.12 3.01
C SER A 8 26.44 -3.84 2.22
N LEU A 9 25.24 -3.59 1.67
CA LEU A 9 24.92 -2.36 0.97
C LEU A 9 25.00 -1.14 1.90
N TYR A 10 24.40 -1.24 3.10
CA TYR A 10 24.49 -0.17 4.09
C TYR A 10 25.93 0.11 4.53
N ARG A 11 26.71 -0.94 4.81
CA ARG A 11 28.14 -0.80 5.15
C ARG A 11 28.91 -0.15 4.02
N PHE A 12 28.70 -0.60 2.79
CA PHE A 12 29.32 -0.01 1.60
C PHE A 12 28.95 1.48 1.45
N TYR A 13 27.69 1.85 1.67
CA TYR A 13 27.25 3.24 1.68
C TYR A 13 28.04 4.07 2.71
N ARG A 14 28.14 3.58 3.94
CA ARG A 14 28.88 4.27 5.03
C ARG A 14 30.37 4.41 4.70
N GLU A 15 31.00 3.37 4.23
CA GLU A 15 32.42 3.36 3.89
C GLU A 15 32.76 4.28 2.70
N LYS A 16 31.91 4.31 1.69
CA LYS A 16 32.16 5.08 0.46
C LYS A 16 31.79 6.54 0.58
N LEU A 17 30.64 6.85 1.15
CA LEU A 17 30.15 8.23 1.22
C LEU A 17 30.56 8.96 2.51
N LYS A 18 30.92 8.21 3.57
CA LYS A 18 31.34 8.76 4.87
C LYS A 18 30.50 9.95 5.32
N PRO A 19 29.14 9.77 5.37
CA PRO A 19 28.25 10.86 5.69
C PRO A 19 28.58 11.43 7.06
N GLN A 20 28.52 12.75 7.20
CA GLN A 20 28.74 13.46 8.46
C GLN A 20 27.39 13.87 9.06
N GLY A 21 27.29 13.82 10.40
CA GLY A 21 26.07 14.17 11.12
C GLY A 21 24.98 13.13 11.03
N LYS A 22 23.75 13.53 11.36
CA LYS A 22 22.57 12.64 11.38
C LYS A 22 22.20 12.15 9.98
N VAL A 23 22.01 10.85 9.83
CA VAL A 23 21.67 10.20 8.57
C VAL A 23 20.19 9.78 8.60
N TYR A 24 19.47 10.08 7.53
CA TYR A 24 18.07 9.67 7.34
C TYR A 24 18.04 8.53 6.32
N LEU A 25 17.50 7.38 6.73
CA LEU A 25 17.42 6.18 5.89
C LEU A 25 15.96 5.90 5.56
N PHE A 26 15.64 5.84 4.27
CA PHE A 26 14.31 5.57 3.77
C PHE A 26 14.27 4.19 3.10
N PHE A 27 13.43 3.31 3.60
CA PHE A 27 13.25 1.97 3.07
C PHE A 27 11.81 1.79 2.63
N ASP A 28 11.62 1.71 1.32
CA ASP A 28 10.32 1.52 0.71
C ASP A 28 10.06 0.03 0.44
N GLU A 29 8.80 -0.42 0.69
CA GLU A 29 8.39 -1.82 0.52
C GLU A 29 9.33 -2.83 1.22
N ILE A 30 9.76 -2.51 2.44
CA ILE A 30 10.81 -3.23 3.16
C ILE A 30 10.47 -4.70 3.40
N GLN A 31 9.17 -5.05 3.46
CA GLN A 31 8.72 -6.44 3.61
C GLN A 31 9.16 -7.36 2.46
N ASN A 32 9.66 -6.81 1.35
CA ASN A 32 10.24 -7.58 0.26
C ASN A 32 11.68 -8.02 0.53
N VAL A 33 12.28 -7.60 1.66
CA VAL A 33 13.67 -7.92 2.05
C VAL A 33 13.66 -8.92 3.21
N ASP A 34 14.17 -10.12 3.01
CA ASP A 34 14.23 -11.13 4.07
C ASP A 34 15.11 -10.69 5.23
N GLY A 35 14.55 -10.73 6.46
CA GLY A 35 15.28 -10.44 7.70
C GLY A 35 15.58 -8.95 7.90
N TRP A 36 14.79 -8.07 7.28
CA TRP A 36 14.85 -6.64 7.46
C TRP A 36 14.64 -6.22 8.92
N GLU A 37 13.82 -6.96 9.66
CA GLU A 37 13.49 -6.69 11.05
C GLU A 37 14.75 -6.68 11.94
N ARG A 38 15.67 -7.60 11.68
CA ARG A 38 16.93 -7.68 12.42
C ARG A 38 17.85 -6.51 12.12
N PHE A 39 17.80 -6.00 10.88
CA PHE A 39 18.56 -4.82 10.51
C PHE A 39 17.99 -3.60 11.22
N VAL A 40 16.68 -3.37 11.14
CA VAL A 40 16.01 -2.26 11.81
C VAL A 40 16.24 -2.31 13.32
N ASN A 41 16.05 -3.46 13.95
CA ASN A 41 16.28 -3.61 15.39
C ASN A 41 17.75 -3.33 15.78
N SER A 42 18.70 -3.79 15.00
CA SER A 42 20.12 -3.51 15.29
C SER A 42 20.46 -2.03 15.15
N HIS A 43 19.85 -1.32 14.17
CA HIS A 43 20.05 0.10 13.97
C HIS A 43 19.32 0.97 14.99
N SER A 44 18.12 0.57 15.42
CA SER A 44 17.38 1.29 16.46
C SER A 44 18.03 1.23 17.84
N GLN A 45 19.02 0.37 18.03
CA GLN A 45 19.81 0.22 19.25
C GLN A 45 21.21 0.79 19.13
N ASP A 46 21.60 1.25 17.94
CA ASP A 46 22.91 1.83 17.71
C ASP A 46 22.89 3.31 18.07
N PHE A 47 23.42 3.64 19.25
CA PHE A 47 23.53 5.01 19.75
C PHE A 47 24.86 5.70 19.32
N VAL A 48 25.72 4.98 18.61
CA VAL A 48 27.04 5.50 18.18
C VAL A 48 26.89 6.28 16.88
N GLU A 49 25.99 5.81 16.00
CA GLU A 49 25.69 6.48 14.73
C GLU A 49 24.30 7.10 14.77
N GLU A 50 24.23 8.44 14.79
CA GLU A 50 22.94 9.14 14.73
C GLU A 50 22.24 8.86 13.39
N SER A 51 21.31 7.93 13.39
CA SER A 51 20.48 7.62 12.23
C SER A 51 19.00 7.57 12.58
N GLU A 52 18.16 7.98 11.64
CA GLU A 52 16.71 7.88 11.73
C GLU A 52 16.20 7.05 10.56
N LEU A 53 15.41 6.04 10.86
CA LEU A 53 14.89 5.09 9.87
C LEU A 53 13.43 5.39 9.59
N PHE A 54 13.11 5.56 8.31
CA PHE A 54 11.76 5.65 7.78
C PHE A 54 11.48 4.40 6.95
N ILE A 55 10.43 3.69 7.31
CA ILE A 55 10.07 2.41 6.72
C ILE A 55 8.68 2.54 6.14
N SER A 56 8.51 2.20 4.87
CA SER A 56 7.19 2.06 4.27
C SER A 56 6.89 0.63 3.88
N GLY A 57 5.61 0.32 3.78
CA GLY A 57 5.13 -0.95 3.27
C GLY A 57 3.63 -0.96 3.04
N SER A 58 3.19 -1.64 2.01
CA SER A 58 1.79 -1.74 1.61
C SER A 58 0.95 -2.63 2.55
N ASN A 59 1.60 -3.38 3.44
CA ASN A 59 0.92 -4.28 4.38
C ASN A 59 1.11 -3.85 5.84
N SER A 60 0.28 -2.91 6.28
CA SER A 60 0.30 -2.38 7.65
C SER A 60 0.19 -3.46 8.73
N LYS A 61 -0.60 -4.53 8.51
CA LYS A 61 -0.75 -5.63 9.50
C LYS A 61 0.52 -6.45 9.68
N MET A 62 1.27 -6.66 8.60
CA MET A 62 2.52 -7.41 8.66
C MET A 62 3.63 -6.58 9.32
N LEU A 63 3.69 -5.29 8.98
CA LEU A 63 4.64 -4.36 9.58
C LEU A 63 4.34 -4.16 11.07
N SER A 64 3.10 -3.89 11.47
CA SER A 64 2.76 -3.60 12.86
C SER A 64 2.90 -4.81 13.78
N SER A 65 2.56 -6.04 13.36
CA SER A 65 2.70 -7.23 14.20
C SER A 65 4.17 -7.64 14.39
N GLU A 66 4.97 -7.56 13.35
CA GLU A 66 6.39 -7.89 13.40
C GLU A 66 7.20 -6.80 14.11
N LEU A 67 6.90 -5.53 13.84
CA LEU A 67 7.55 -4.40 14.50
C LEU A 67 7.16 -4.29 15.98
N ALA A 68 5.88 -4.48 16.32
CA ALA A 68 5.45 -4.46 17.72
C ALA A 68 6.19 -5.50 18.57
N THR A 69 6.45 -6.68 18.00
CA THR A 69 7.17 -7.76 18.68
C THR A 69 8.67 -7.45 18.80
N LEU A 70 9.28 -6.87 17.74
CA LEU A 70 10.74 -6.69 17.66
C LEU A 70 11.21 -5.35 18.23
N LEU A 71 10.47 -4.27 18.01
CA LEU A 71 10.88 -2.92 18.40
C LEU A 71 10.31 -2.46 19.73
N SER A 72 9.42 -3.26 20.37
CA SER A 72 8.94 -3.00 21.73
C SER A 72 8.51 -1.55 21.99
N GLY A 73 7.76 -0.94 21.05
CA GLY A 73 7.26 0.43 21.17
C GLY A 73 8.24 1.55 20.80
N ARG A 74 9.38 1.23 20.19
CA ARG A 74 10.40 2.22 19.76
C ARG A 74 10.16 2.76 18.35
N TYR A 75 8.92 2.92 17.95
CA TYR A 75 8.56 3.48 16.63
C TYR A 75 7.32 4.35 16.73
N VAL A 76 7.17 5.20 15.76
CA VAL A 76 5.95 5.98 15.54
C VAL A 76 5.34 5.51 14.21
N GLU A 77 4.07 5.14 14.23
CA GLU A 77 3.34 4.66 13.06
C GLU A 77 2.53 5.80 12.44
N PHE A 78 2.69 5.98 11.13
CA PHE A 78 1.94 6.93 10.32
C PHE A 78 1.10 6.16 9.30
N HIS A 79 -0.21 6.27 9.40
CA HIS A 79 -1.13 5.75 8.39
C HIS A 79 -1.33 6.76 7.28
N ILE A 80 -0.92 6.41 6.07
CA ILE A 80 -1.09 7.26 4.90
C ILE A 80 -2.36 6.83 4.16
N PHE A 81 -3.32 7.73 4.07
CA PHE A 81 -4.59 7.53 3.38
C PHE A 81 -4.60 8.30 2.05
N PRO A 82 -5.44 7.90 1.10
CA PRO A 82 -5.80 8.76 -0.04
C PRO A 82 -6.35 10.10 0.46
N TYR A 83 -6.32 11.14 -0.38
CA TYR A 83 -6.86 12.45 -0.03
C TYR A 83 -8.30 12.35 0.45
N SER A 84 -8.56 12.91 1.61
CA SER A 84 -9.92 13.20 2.07
C SER A 84 -10.56 14.31 1.25
N TYR A 85 -11.87 14.48 1.35
CA TYR A 85 -12.55 15.61 0.68
C TYR A 85 -12.01 16.96 1.12
N ALA A 86 -11.65 17.11 2.38
CA ALA A 86 -11.05 18.36 2.89
C ALA A 86 -9.69 18.67 2.24
N GLU A 87 -8.83 17.66 2.12
CA GLU A 87 -7.53 17.79 1.45
C GLU A 87 -7.70 18.03 -0.07
N TYR A 88 -8.69 17.39 -0.69
CA TYR A 88 -9.06 17.66 -2.07
C TYR A 88 -9.45 19.13 -2.28
N LEU A 89 -10.27 19.71 -1.40
CA LEU A 89 -10.67 21.11 -1.49
C LEU A 89 -9.46 22.06 -1.39
N GLN A 90 -8.51 21.75 -0.50
CA GLN A 90 -7.28 22.52 -0.36
C GLN A 90 -6.41 22.41 -1.62
N LEU A 91 -6.22 21.19 -2.14
CA LEU A 91 -5.44 20.94 -3.35
C LEU A 91 -6.02 21.68 -4.56
N MET A 92 -7.34 21.63 -4.73
CA MET A 92 -8.05 22.23 -5.87
C MET A 92 -8.40 23.70 -5.65
N GLN A 93 -8.12 24.25 -4.48
CA GLN A 93 -8.47 25.63 -4.08
C GLN A 93 -9.96 25.94 -4.31
N GLN A 94 -10.82 24.99 -3.96
CA GLN A 94 -12.26 25.10 -4.18
C GLN A 94 -13.04 25.19 -2.85
N PRO A 95 -14.17 25.91 -2.83
CA PRO A 95 -15.06 25.91 -1.67
C PRO A 95 -15.79 24.58 -1.53
N ALA A 96 -16.14 24.23 -0.29
CA ALA A 96 -17.00 23.09 -0.01
C ALA A 96 -18.40 23.30 -0.61
N GLY A 97 -18.92 22.28 -1.30
CA GLY A 97 -20.24 22.33 -1.91
C GLY A 97 -20.57 21.07 -2.70
N ARG A 98 -21.83 20.99 -3.15
CA ARG A 98 -22.33 19.82 -3.88
C ARG A 98 -21.51 19.53 -5.15
N ALA A 99 -21.14 20.55 -5.90
CA ALA A 99 -20.40 20.40 -7.15
C ALA A 99 -19.00 19.85 -6.90
N SER A 100 -18.25 20.45 -5.95
CA SER A 100 -16.90 19.97 -5.58
C SER A 100 -16.94 18.59 -4.96
N TYR A 101 -17.97 18.25 -4.18
CA TYR A 101 -18.13 16.91 -3.61
C TYR A 101 -18.37 15.84 -4.69
N LEU A 102 -19.24 16.11 -5.67
CA LEU A 102 -19.47 15.20 -6.80
C LEU A 102 -18.21 15.01 -7.64
N ALA A 103 -17.45 16.08 -7.88
CA ALA A 103 -16.18 16.00 -8.59
C ALA A 103 -15.15 15.14 -7.83
N TYR A 104 -15.08 15.29 -6.51
CA TYR A 104 -14.25 14.43 -5.65
C TYR A 104 -14.66 12.96 -5.70
N LEU A 105 -15.98 12.66 -5.65
CA LEU A 105 -16.48 11.28 -5.76
C LEU A 105 -16.15 10.65 -7.11
N GLN A 106 -16.15 11.43 -8.18
CA GLN A 106 -15.78 10.92 -9.51
C GLN A 106 -14.29 10.68 -9.67
N LYS A 107 -13.45 11.58 -9.15
CA LYS A 107 -12.00 11.50 -9.30
C LYS A 107 -11.36 10.60 -8.25
N GLY A 108 -11.87 10.61 -7.04
CA GLY A 108 -11.33 9.88 -5.90
C GLY A 108 -10.15 10.58 -5.24
N GLY A 109 -9.58 9.93 -4.21
CA GLY A 109 -8.53 10.50 -3.38
C GLY A 109 -7.09 10.06 -3.71
N LEU A 110 -6.86 9.27 -4.75
CA LEU A 110 -5.50 8.84 -5.11
C LEU A 110 -4.66 10.03 -5.60
N PRO A 111 -3.53 10.38 -4.93
CA PRO A 111 -2.78 11.59 -5.24
C PRO A 111 -2.30 11.67 -6.69
N GLU A 112 -1.87 10.57 -7.27
CA GLU A 112 -1.34 10.54 -8.64
C GLU A 112 -2.38 10.95 -9.69
N LEU A 113 -3.67 10.73 -9.43
CA LEU A 113 -4.74 11.16 -10.36
C LEU A 113 -4.74 12.67 -10.62
N TYR A 114 -4.17 13.46 -9.71
CA TYR A 114 -4.10 14.91 -9.83
C TYR A 114 -2.90 15.40 -10.65
N ASN A 115 -1.94 14.52 -10.91
CA ASN A 115 -0.76 14.77 -11.73
C ASN A 115 -0.93 14.30 -13.18
N LEU A 116 -1.95 13.48 -13.45
CA LEU A 116 -2.17 12.91 -14.80
C LEU A 116 -2.88 13.90 -15.72
N PRO A 117 -2.43 14.02 -16.99
CA PRO A 117 -2.90 15.08 -17.88
C PRO A 117 -4.25 14.78 -18.54
N THR A 118 -4.69 13.52 -18.59
CA THR A 118 -5.90 13.11 -19.30
C THR A 118 -6.73 12.10 -18.54
N VAL A 119 -8.04 12.09 -18.76
CA VAL A 119 -8.98 11.10 -18.18
C VAL A 119 -8.58 9.68 -18.59
N GLU A 120 -8.03 9.50 -19.78
CA GLU A 120 -7.59 8.18 -20.23
C GLU A 120 -6.39 7.69 -19.41
N SER A 121 -5.41 8.56 -19.15
CA SER A 121 -4.28 8.19 -18.27
C SER A 121 -4.71 7.94 -16.82
N GLU A 122 -5.73 8.65 -16.32
CA GLU A 122 -6.32 8.38 -15.01
C GLU A 122 -6.94 6.97 -14.94
N LYS A 123 -7.73 6.60 -15.95
CA LYS A 123 -8.33 5.27 -16.05
C LYS A 123 -7.28 4.15 -16.12
N GLN A 124 -6.26 4.33 -16.94
CA GLN A 124 -5.15 3.39 -17.06
C GLN A 124 -4.41 3.24 -15.74
N TYR A 125 -4.16 4.34 -15.03
CA TYR A 125 -3.53 4.32 -13.72
C TYR A 125 -4.37 3.55 -12.69
N VAL A 126 -5.68 3.82 -12.58
CA VAL A 126 -6.57 3.11 -11.66
C VAL A 126 -6.63 1.61 -11.98
N ALA A 127 -6.70 1.24 -13.26
CA ALA A 127 -6.66 -0.15 -13.69
C ALA A 127 -5.34 -0.82 -13.27
N SER A 128 -4.21 -0.15 -13.48
CA SER A 128 -2.90 -0.65 -13.06
C SER A 128 -2.77 -0.83 -11.53
N VAL A 129 -3.31 0.11 -10.74
CA VAL A 129 -3.36 0.00 -9.28
C VAL A 129 -4.20 -1.19 -8.86
N LYS A 130 -5.41 -1.35 -9.46
CA LYS A 130 -6.28 -2.52 -9.22
C LYS A 130 -5.53 -3.81 -9.50
N ASP A 131 -4.93 -3.93 -10.67
CA ASP A 131 -4.22 -5.16 -11.08
C ASP A 131 -3.02 -5.45 -10.17
N THR A 132 -2.31 -4.42 -9.73
CA THR A 132 -1.21 -4.57 -8.77
C THR A 132 -1.70 -5.13 -7.45
N ILE A 133 -2.80 -4.60 -6.90
CA ILE A 133 -3.40 -5.08 -5.65
C ILE A 133 -3.90 -6.51 -5.81
N LEU A 134 -4.67 -6.80 -6.85
CA LEU A 134 -5.27 -8.12 -7.07
C LEU A 134 -4.20 -9.18 -7.37
N LEU A 135 -3.32 -8.92 -8.34
CA LEU A 135 -2.35 -9.91 -8.82
C LEU A 135 -1.13 -10.01 -7.92
N ARG A 136 -0.56 -8.87 -7.52
CA ARG A 136 0.67 -8.87 -6.74
C ARG A 136 0.40 -9.18 -5.27
N ASP A 137 -0.60 -8.55 -4.67
CA ASP A 137 -0.79 -8.62 -3.23
C ASP A 137 -1.66 -9.80 -2.80
N ILE A 138 -2.71 -10.12 -3.54
CA ILE A 138 -3.62 -11.21 -3.18
C ILE A 138 -3.13 -12.54 -3.73
N VAL A 139 -2.88 -12.64 -5.05
CA VAL A 139 -2.48 -13.90 -5.69
C VAL A 139 -1.13 -14.39 -5.19
N LYS A 140 -0.18 -13.48 -4.96
CA LYS A 140 1.14 -13.83 -4.44
C LYS A 140 1.12 -14.35 -2.99
N ARG A 141 0.14 -13.91 -2.19
CA ARG A 141 0.02 -14.28 -0.75
C ARG A 141 -0.89 -15.47 -0.50
N LYS A 142 -1.83 -15.73 -1.39
CA LYS A 142 -2.82 -16.80 -1.26
C LYS A 142 -2.83 -17.66 -2.51
N PRO A 143 -2.98 -18.99 -2.38
CA PRO A 143 -3.08 -19.88 -3.53
C PRO A 143 -4.43 -19.67 -4.25
N VAL A 144 -4.51 -18.61 -5.05
CA VAL A 144 -5.68 -18.35 -5.89
C VAL A 144 -5.56 -19.18 -7.16
N ARG A 145 -6.52 -20.09 -7.37
CA ARG A 145 -6.56 -20.97 -8.55
C ARG A 145 -7.18 -20.30 -9.77
N ASP A 146 -8.11 -19.39 -9.55
CA ASP A 146 -8.87 -18.72 -10.61
C ASP A 146 -8.76 -17.20 -10.42
N VAL A 147 -7.89 -16.60 -11.22
CA VAL A 147 -7.64 -15.14 -11.17
C VAL A 147 -8.83 -14.35 -11.77
N ARG A 148 -9.55 -14.94 -12.74
CA ARG A 148 -10.75 -14.31 -13.33
C ARG A 148 -11.85 -14.20 -12.28
N LEU A 149 -12.10 -15.27 -11.55
CA LEU A 149 -13.06 -15.23 -10.44
C LEU A 149 -12.69 -14.18 -9.39
N LEU A 150 -11.40 -13.96 -9.13
CA LEU A 150 -10.97 -12.90 -8.21
C LEU A 150 -11.33 -11.50 -8.74
N ASP A 151 -11.14 -11.25 -10.02
CA ASP A 151 -11.51 -9.99 -10.66
C ASP A 151 -13.04 -9.79 -10.67
N ASP A 152 -13.80 -10.82 -10.98
CA ASP A 152 -15.27 -10.81 -10.94
C ASP A 152 -15.79 -10.51 -9.52
N ILE A 153 -15.19 -11.12 -8.49
CA ILE A 153 -15.51 -10.83 -7.09
C ILE A 153 -15.19 -9.38 -6.75
N PHE A 154 -14.05 -8.85 -7.21
CA PHE A 154 -13.69 -7.46 -6.99
C PHE A 154 -14.75 -6.51 -7.61
N ILE A 155 -15.12 -6.74 -8.86
CA ILE A 155 -16.15 -5.96 -9.57
C ILE A 155 -17.48 -6.05 -8.82
N TYR A 156 -17.88 -7.25 -8.37
CA TYR A 156 -19.06 -7.42 -7.56
C TYR A 156 -19.04 -6.58 -6.27
N LEU A 157 -17.91 -6.60 -5.55
CA LEU A 157 -17.75 -5.84 -4.31
C LEU A 157 -17.82 -4.32 -4.54
N VAL A 158 -17.18 -3.84 -5.61
CA VAL A 158 -17.22 -2.41 -5.99
C VAL A 158 -18.66 -1.98 -6.31
N ASN A 159 -19.39 -2.78 -7.10
CA ASN A 159 -20.78 -2.47 -7.48
C ASN A 159 -21.76 -2.57 -6.30
N ASN A 160 -21.40 -3.27 -5.25
CA ASN A 160 -22.18 -3.42 -4.03
C ASN A 160 -21.56 -2.66 -2.84
N ALA A 161 -20.68 -1.71 -3.08
CA ALA A 161 -20.11 -0.87 -2.02
C ALA A 161 -21.23 -0.17 -1.25
N SER A 162 -21.14 -0.16 0.07
CA SER A 162 -22.17 0.34 1.01
C SER A 162 -23.40 -0.57 1.21
N ASN A 163 -23.51 -1.70 0.51
CA ASN A 163 -24.55 -2.68 0.78
C ASN A 163 -24.07 -3.72 1.79
N LEU A 164 -25.00 -4.25 2.58
CA LEU A 164 -24.73 -5.38 3.46
C LEU A 164 -24.65 -6.66 2.62
N PHE A 165 -23.57 -7.40 2.75
CA PHE A 165 -23.42 -8.71 2.11
C PHE A 165 -22.68 -9.70 3.04
N SER A 166 -22.89 -10.98 2.75
CA SER A 166 -22.16 -12.06 3.42
C SER A 166 -21.36 -12.87 2.41
N VAL A 167 -20.38 -13.62 2.88
CA VAL A 167 -19.63 -14.55 2.05
C VAL A 167 -20.59 -15.52 1.32
N GLN A 168 -21.66 -15.98 2.01
CA GLN A 168 -22.66 -16.86 1.42
C GLN A 168 -23.44 -16.17 0.28
N HIS A 169 -23.73 -14.88 0.38
CA HIS A 169 -24.34 -14.10 -0.72
C HIS A 169 -23.45 -14.09 -1.97
N ILE A 170 -22.16 -13.84 -1.81
CA ILE A 170 -21.19 -13.86 -2.91
C ILE A 170 -21.14 -15.23 -3.56
N VAL A 171 -21.03 -16.29 -2.74
CA VAL A 171 -20.99 -17.68 -3.24
C VAL A 171 -22.27 -18.03 -4.02
N ASN A 172 -23.44 -17.63 -3.54
CA ASN A 172 -24.71 -17.91 -4.20
C ASN A 172 -24.84 -17.14 -5.53
N PHE A 173 -24.40 -15.88 -5.56
CA PHE A 173 -24.38 -15.07 -6.78
C PHE A 173 -23.58 -15.77 -7.88
N PHE A 174 -22.33 -16.12 -7.62
CA PHE A 174 -21.45 -16.78 -8.62
C PHE A 174 -21.83 -18.23 -8.94
N LYS A 175 -22.57 -18.92 -8.08
CA LYS A 175 -23.13 -20.25 -8.40
C LYS A 175 -24.36 -20.17 -9.32
N SER A 176 -25.20 -19.14 -9.15
CA SER A 176 -26.37 -18.95 -10.00
C SER A 176 -25.97 -18.48 -11.39
N ASP A 177 -24.97 -17.62 -11.51
CA ASP A 177 -24.47 -17.10 -12.78
C ASP A 177 -23.86 -18.21 -13.66
N ARG A 178 -23.13 -19.15 -13.05
CA ARG A 178 -22.59 -20.34 -13.75
C ARG A 178 -23.67 -21.34 -14.22
N LYS A 179 -24.87 -21.33 -13.65
CA LYS A 179 -26.00 -22.19 -14.07
C LYS A 179 -26.79 -21.59 -15.23
N SER A 180 -26.67 -20.29 -15.49
CA SER A 180 -27.37 -19.62 -16.59
C SER A 180 -26.59 -19.63 -17.93
N VAL A 181 -25.41 -20.24 -17.96
CA VAL A 181 -24.53 -20.34 -19.14
C VAL A 181 -24.46 -21.77 -19.72
N VAL A 182 -25.36 -22.65 -19.32
CA VAL A 182 -25.50 -24.02 -19.90
C VAL A 182 -26.79 -24.15 -20.66
#